data_a10aaf41120b924126145f71e42c44a6
#
_entry.id   a10aaf41120b924126145f71e42c44a6
#
_cell.length_a   1.000
_cell.length_b   1.000
_cell.length_c   1.000
_cell.angle_alpha   90.00
_cell.angle_beta   90.00
_cell.angle_gamma   90.00
#
_symmetry.space_group_name_H-M   'P 1'
#
loop_
_entity.id
_entity.type
_entity.pdbx_description
1 polymer ?
#
loop_
_entity_poly.entity_id
_entity_poly.type
_entity_poly.pdbx_seq_one_letter_code
_entity_poly.pdbx_strand_id
1 'polypeptide(L)'
;MPCSAVTLSIATISAIIATALLAIAFSTDNWLYYEVKRSNIQTFASKHSDADDLFNSMNNKYYYYTRTRGLFRVCFPKERPPLNAVPTYLSPIETHCSNVDYFPQMDEEKSSNEDANSRLHLARSCIALFVIGFVTIFCAFWTGLSGCWKRSSGAITATSILLLASCLLSAGAMGLWHTVEFFEKEKVVGEEYYQQWNTVLRDNTKISYDWSYIIAWAGIGASLLAAILLSAAAICLRNEREKEEQLNLQYLMPVYSQKQPPYPPYASYPQPQIYPGPYYHGSQYGPYNY
;
A
#
# COMPACT_ATOMS: atom_id res chain seq x y z
N MET A 1 -5.16 33.52 0.30
CA MET A 1 -4.73 32.43 1.20
C MET A 1 -3.96 31.44 0.36
N PRO A 2 -2.79 30.99 0.77
CA PRO A 2 -2.06 29.99 0.00
C PRO A 2 -2.79 28.64 0.10
N CYS A 3 -3.73 28.42 -0.82
CA CYS A 3 -4.49 27.19 -0.94
C CYS A 3 -3.54 25.95 -1.02
N SER A 4 -2.37 26.14 -1.63
CA SER A 4 -1.39 25.09 -1.80
C SER A 4 -0.72 24.63 -0.49
N ALA A 5 -0.47 25.52 0.47
CA ALA A 5 0.26 25.16 1.69
C ALA A 5 -0.59 24.29 2.64
N VAL A 6 -1.86 24.62 2.82
CA VAL A 6 -2.77 23.86 3.69
C VAL A 6 -3.07 22.48 3.10
N THR A 7 -3.43 22.45 1.81
CA THR A 7 -3.72 21.18 1.12
C THR A 7 -2.51 20.27 1.07
N LEU A 8 -1.31 20.82 0.85
CA LEU A 8 -0.07 20.07 0.84
C LEU A 8 0.23 19.47 2.23
N SER A 9 0.03 20.23 3.31
CA SER A 9 0.23 19.73 4.68
C SER A 9 -0.73 18.60 5.03
N ILE A 10 -2.01 18.73 4.71
CA ILE A 10 -3.01 17.68 4.96
C ILE A 10 -2.68 16.43 4.12
N ALA A 11 -2.31 16.61 2.86
CA ALA A 11 -1.91 15.51 1.98
C ALA A 11 -0.69 14.75 2.51
N THR A 12 0.32 15.47 3.00
CA THR A 12 1.53 14.86 3.57
C THR A 12 1.21 14.07 4.84
N ILE A 13 0.38 14.62 5.74
CA ILE A 13 -0.06 13.91 6.95
C ILE A 13 -0.84 12.64 6.56
N SER A 14 -1.76 12.74 5.59
CA SER A 14 -2.52 11.58 5.10
C SER A 14 -1.61 10.51 4.50
N ALA A 15 -0.57 10.91 3.76
CA ALA A 15 0.40 9.97 3.18
C ALA A 15 1.23 9.25 4.26
N ILE A 16 1.63 9.95 5.32
CA ILE A 16 2.36 9.35 6.46
C ILE A 16 1.45 8.35 7.19
N ILE A 17 0.20 8.72 7.46
CA ILE A 17 -0.77 7.84 8.11
C ILE A 17 -1.01 6.60 7.23
N ALA A 18 -1.21 6.77 5.92
CA ALA A 18 -1.40 5.66 4.98
C ALA A 18 -0.23 4.68 5.02
N THR A 19 0.99 5.20 4.97
CA THR A 19 2.22 4.39 5.01
C THR A 19 2.33 3.63 6.33
N ALA A 20 2.06 4.28 7.45
CA ALA A 20 2.09 3.63 8.76
C ALA A 20 1.04 2.51 8.88
N LEU A 21 -0.19 2.76 8.44
CA LEU A 21 -1.26 1.76 8.47
C LEU A 21 -0.93 0.54 7.58
N LEU A 22 -0.44 0.77 6.36
CA LEU A 22 -0.03 -0.31 5.47
C LEU A 22 1.15 -1.11 6.03
N ALA A 23 2.15 -0.44 6.63
CA ALA A 23 3.29 -1.11 7.24
C ALA A 23 2.87 -1.96 8.46
N ILE A 24 1.99 -1.44 9.32
CA ILE A 24 1.43 -2.19 10.45
C ILE A 24 0.65 -3.41 9.94
N ALA A 25 -0.24 -3.22 8.97
CA ALA A 25 -1.02 -4.31 8.41
C ALA A 25 -0.14 -5.41 7.81
N PHE A 26 0.90 -5.03 7.05
CA PHE A 26 1.83 -5.96 6.40
C PHE A 26 2.68 -6.75 7.40
N SER A 27 3.09 -6.13 8.51
CA SER A 27 3.98 -6.74 9.51
C SER A 27 3.25 -7.56 10.57
N THR A 28 1.93 -7.44 10.67
CA THR A 28 1.13 -8.10 11.72
C THR A 28 0.41 -9.35 11.22
N ASP A 29 0.08 -10.25 12.16
CA ASP A 29 -0.40 -11.60 11.88
C ASP A 29 -1.91 -11.76 12.11
N ASN A 30 -2.65 -10.64 12.22
CA ASN A 30 -4.07 -10.60 12.56
C ASN A 30 -4.95 -10.30 11.34
N TRP A 31 -4.77 -11.04 10.25
CA TRP A 31 -5.58 -10.89 9.03
C TRP A 31 -6.85 -11.71 9.06
N LEU A 32 -6.72 -12.98 9.43
CA LEU A 32 -7.85 -13.90 9.64
C LEU A 32 -7.78 -14.48 11.04
N TYR A 33 -8.92 -14.53 11.71
CA TYR A 33 -9.09 -15.14 13.01
C TYR A 33 -9.95 -16.39 12.89
N TYR A 34 -9.38 -17.51 13.28
CA TYR A 34 -10.05 -18.83 13.36
C TYR A 34 -10.36 -19.12 14.80
N GLU A 35 -11.61 -18.94 15.21
CA GLU A 35 -12.06 -19.27 16.55
C GLU A 35 -12.59 -20.70 16.57
N VAL A 36 -11.88 -21.59 17.22
CA VAL A 36 -12.27 -22.99 17.37
C VAL A 36 -12.81 -23.22 18.80
N LYS A 37 -14.06 -23.63 18.89
CA LYS A 37 -14.71 -23.96 20.17
C LYS A 37 -14.39 -25.40 20.58
N ARG A 38 -13.17 -25.64 21.07
CA ARG A 38 -12.66 -26.98 21.44
C ARG A 38 -13.53 -27.68 22.50
N SER A 39 -14.10 -26.93 23.45
CA SER A 39 -15.00 -27.48 24.48
C SER A 39 -16.22 -28.16 23.88
N ASN A 40 -16.81 -27.61 22.84
CA ASN A 40 -17.94 -28.18 22.14
C ASN A 40 -17.55 -29.48 21.40
N ILE A 41 -16.40 -29.48 20.73
CA ILE A 41 -15.85 -30.62 20.01
C ILE A 41 -15.57 -31.75 21.01
N GLN A 42 -14.98 -31.45 22.18
CA GLN A 42 -14.71 -32.40 23.24
C GLN A 42 -16.00 -33.00 23.83
N THR A 43 -17.01 -32.15 24.04
CA THR A 43 -18.32 -32.63 24.53
C THR A 43 -19.01 -33.51 23.50
N PHE A 44 -18.88 -33.22 22.22
CA PHE A 44 -19.39 -34.06 21.14
C PHE A 44 -18.66 -35.42 21.10
N ALA A 45 -17.32 -35.40 21.15
CA ALA A 45 -16.49 -36.58 21.16
C ALA A 45 -16.84 -37.50 22.33
N SER A 46 -17.06 -36.99 23.54
CA SER A 46 -17.40 -37.80 24.73
C SER A 46 -18.76 -38.49 24.67
N LYS A 47 -19.66 -38.11 23.73
CA LYS A 47 -21.01 -38.66 23.56
C LYS A 47 -21.12 -39.73 22.47
N HIS A 48 -20.11 -39.90 21.64
CA HIS A 48 -20.14 -40.81 20.48
C HIS A 48 -19.07 -41.88 20.58
N SER A 49 -19.31 -43.06 20.04
CA SER A 49 -18.40 -44.23 20.14
C SER A 49 -17.13 -44.09 19.30
N ASP A 50 -17.09 -43.19 18.28
CA ASP A 50 -15.92 -42.90 17.48
C ASP A 50 -15.08 -41.76 18.06
N ALA A 51 -15.16 -41.57 19.37
CA ALA A 51 -14.56 -40.47 20.12
C ALA A 51 -13.03 -40.43 20.05
N ASP A 52 -12.38 -41.58 20.03
CA ASP A 52 -10.94 -41.71 20.19
C ASP A 52 -10.19 -41.08 19.00
N ASP A 53 -10.64 -41.28 17.77
CA ASP A 53 -10.02 -40.70 16.57
C ASP A 53 -10.22 -39.18 16.51
N LEU A 54 -11.41 -38.70 16.90
CA LEU A 54 -11.69 -37.26 16.95
C LEU A 54 -10.87 -36.59 18.06
N PHE A 55 -10.80 -37.23 19.24
CA PHE A 55 -10.03 -36.74 20.38
C PHE A 55 -8.53 -36.70 20.07
N ASN A 56 -8.01 -37.74 19.43
CA ASN A 56 -6.63 -37.84 18.98
C ASN A 56 -6.33 -36.73 17.93
N SER A 57 -7.20 -36.56 16.94
CA SER A 57 -7.07 -35.50 15.93
C SER A 57 -7.12 -34.10 16.56
N MET A 58 -8.03 -33.84 17.51
CA MET A 58 -8.16 -32.59 18.23
C MET A 58 -6.88 -32.20 19.00
N ASN A 59 -6.16 -33.18 19.52
CA ASN A 59 -4.95 -32.94 20.30
C ASN A 59 -3.70 -32.89 19.45
N ASN A 60 -3.63 -33.62 18.33
CA ASN A 60 -2.41 -33.75 17.53
C ASN A 60 -2.39 -32.85 16.27
N LYS A 61 -3.51 -32.29 15.85
CA LYS A 61 -3.59 -31.49 14.63
C LYS A 61 -3.77 -29.99 14.96
N TYR A 62 -2.89 -29.14 14.43
CA TYR A 62 -2.85 -27.70 14.75
C TYR A 62 -4.11 -26.94 14.33
N TYR A 63 -4.83 -27.39 13.33
CA TYR A 63 -6.02 -26.71 12.84
C TYR A 63 -7.25 -26.86 13.76
N TYR A 64 -7.19 -27.67 14.81
CA TYR A 64 -8.16 -27.68 15.91
C TYR A 64 -7.90 -26.63 16.99
N TYR A 65 -6.86 -25.79 16.81
CA TYR A 65 -6.52 -24.72 17.76
C TYR A 65 -6.99 -23.37 17.24
N THR A 66 -7.44 -22.51 18.16
CA THR A 66 -7.74 -21.12 17.85
C THR A 66 -6.46 -20.43 17.39
N ARG A 67 -6.50 -19.78 16.23
CA ARG A 67 -5.33 -19.19 15.61
C ARG A 67 -5.65 -17.90 14.85
N THR A 68 -4.66 -17.04 14.74
CA THR A 68 -4.64 -15.93 13.80
C THR A 68 -3.72 -16.30 12.62
N ARG A 69 -4.06 -15.79 11.46
CA ARG A 69 -3.26 -15.97 10.25
C ARG A 69 -2.94 -14.61 9.64
N GLY A 70 -1.66 -14.33 9.47
CA GLY A 70 -1.15 -13.19 8.75
C GLY A 70 -0.61 -13.57 7.38
N LEU A 71 0.15 -12.65 6.80
CA LEU A 71 0.86 -12.89 5.54
C LEU A 71 2.03 -13.85 5.73
N PHE A 72 2.76 -13.78 6.82
CA PHE A 72 4.00 -14.53 7.03
C PHE A 72 3.91 -15.62 8.09
N ARG A 73 2.97 -15.50 9.01
CA ARG A 73 2.89 -16.36 10.20
C ARG A 73 1.47 -16.76 10.51
N VAL A 74 1.36 -17.91 11.17
CA VAL A 74 0.16 -18.39 11.86
C VAL A 74 0.48 -18.38 13.34
N CYS A 75 -0.28 -17.66 14.14
CA CYS A 75 -0.06 -17.52 15.58
C CYS A 75 -1.20 -18.11 16.39
N PHE A 76 -0.87 -18.64 17.56
CA PHE A 76 -1.80 -19.33 18.46
C PHE A 76 -1.93 -18.53 19.76
N PRO A 77 -2.94 -17.62 19.87
CA PRO A 77 -3.05 -16.71 21.01
C PRO A 77 -3.59 -17.36 22.29
N LYS A 78 -4.34 -18.46 22.20
CA LYS A 78 -4.98 -19.09 23.36
C LYS A 78 -4.22 -20.30 23.88
N GLU A 79 -3.93 -21.24 23.02
CA GLU A 79 -3.33 -22.52 23.39
C GLU A 79 -2.27 -22.91 22.39
N ARG A 80 -1.14 -23.39 22.86
CA ARG A 80 -0.06 -23.88 22.01
C ARG A 80 -0.39 -25.26 21.46
N PRO A 81 -0.34 -25.47 20.14
CA PRO A 81 -0.41 -26.83 19.59
C PRO A 81 0.86 -27.64 19.96
N PRO A 82 0.78 -28.95 19.98
CA PRO A 82 1.94 -29.79 20.26
C PRO A 82 3.02 -29.61 19.16
N LEU A 83 4.27 -29.68 19.56
CA LEU A 83 5.43 -29.50 18.65
C LEU A 83 5.46 -30.49 17.49
N ASN A 84 4.86 -31.67 17.66
CA ASN A 84 4.75 -32.69 16.63
C ASN A 84 3.77 -32.32 15.51
N ALA A 85 2.82 -31.40 15.80
CA ALA A 85 1.81 -30.97 14.84
C ALA A 85 2.33 -29.81 13.94
N VAL A 86 3.03 -28.87 14.56
CA VAL A 86 3.65 -27.74 13.86
C VAL A 86 4.79 -27.15 14.71
N PRO A 87 5.97 -26.87 14.10
CA PRO A 87 7.05 -26.23 14.83
C PRO A 87 6.67 -24.78 15.16
N THR A 88 6.53 -24.48 16.45
CA THR A 88 6.20 -23.15 16.94
C THR A 88 7.38 -22.53 17.70
N TYR A 89 7.57 -21.22 17.53
CA TYR A 89 8.50 -20.41 18.30
C TYR A 89 7.74 -19.30 19.03
N LEU A 90 8.35 -18.73 20.06
CA LEU A 90 7.79 -17.60 20.80
C LEU A 90 8.06 -16.31 20.04
N SER A 91 6.99 -15.59 19.66
CA SER A 91 7.11 -14.30 18.99
C SER A 91 7.44 -13.17 19.99
N PRO A 92 7.90 -11.99 19.53
CA PRO A 92 8.18 -10.85 20.42
C PRO A 92 6.99 -10.35 21.24
N ILE A 93 5.78 -10.69 20.83
CA ILE A 93 4.54 -10.38 21.56
C ILE A 93 4.03 -11.55 22.41
N GLU A 94 4.93 -12.45 22.81
CA GLU A 94 4.69 -13.59 23.69
C GLU A 94 3.62 -14.59 23.20
N THR A 95 3.36 -14.62 21.90
CA THR A 95 2.49 -15.62 21.26
C THR A 95 3.30 -16.70 20.54
N HIS A 96 2.81 -17.94 20.57
CA HIS A 96 3.43 -19.02 19.81
C HIS A 96 3.01 -18.93 18.34
N CYS A 97 3.99 -18.78 17.45
CA CYS A 97 3.77 -18.63 16.02
C CYS A 97 4.54 -19.69 15.22
N SER A 98 4.04 -20.01 14.03
CA SER A 98 4.71 -20.79 13.01
C SER A 98 4.81 -19.97 11.73
N ASN A 99 5.92 -20.08 11.01
CA ASN A 99 6.09 -19.39 9.73
C ASN A 99 5.29 -20.12 8.64
N VAL A 100 4.72 -19.34 7.71
CA VAL A 100 4.14 -19.88 6.48
C VAL A 100 5.29 -20.17 5.51
N ASP A 101 5.38 -21.42 5.04
CA ASP A 101 6.39 -21.78 4.05
C ASP A 101 5.94 -21.35 2.65
N TYR A 102 6.66 -20.40 2.11
CA TYR A 102 6.46 -19.90 0.75
C TYR A 102 7.41 -20.55 -0.27
N PHE A 103 8.40 -21.31 0.18
CA PHE A 103 9.40 -21.92 -0.68
C PHE A 103 9.60 -23.40 -0.28
N PRO A 104 8.55 -24.25 -0.43
CA PRO A 104 8.67 -25.67 -0.16
C PRO A 104 9.75 -26.29 -1.03
N GLN A 105 10.32 -27.41 -0.56
CA GLN A 105 11.33 -28.13 -1.33
C GLN A 105 10.77 -28.60 -2.68
N MET A 106 11.61 -28.64 -3.72
CA MET A 106 11.19 -28.96 -5.10
C MET A 106 10.44 -30.29 -5.23
N ASP A 107 10.70 -31.25 -4.34
CA ASP A 107 10.05 -32.57 -4.35
C ASP A 107 8.60 -32.48 -3.83
N GLU A 108 8.34 -31.59 -2.88
CA GLU A 108 7.00 -31.32 -2.35
C GLU A 108 6.16 -30.50 -3.34
N GLU A 109 6.76 -29.50 -4.01
CA GLU A 109 6.09 -28.70 -5.02
C GLU A 109 5.65 -29.56 -6.21
N LYS A 110 6.42 -30.58 -6.60
CA LYS A 110 6.13 -31.49 -7.69
C LYS A 110 5.06 -32.53 -7.36
N SER A 111 4.89 -32.84 -6.08
CA SER A 111 3.88 -33.77 -5.55
C SER A 111 2.56 -33.08 -5.17
N SER A 112 2.51 -31.73 -5.14
CA SER A 112 1.32 -31.00 -4.75
C SER A 112 0.31 -30.89 -5.90
N ASN A 113 -0.98 -30.79 -5.54
CA ASN A 113 -2.04 -30.58 -6.49
C ASN A 113 -1.87 -29.25 -7.23
N GLU A 114 -2.34 -29.14 -8.49
CA GLU A 114 -2.28 -27.93 -9.32
C GLU A 114 -2.90 -26.71 -8.60
N ASP A 115 -4.02 -26.91 -7.88
CA ASP A 115 -4.68 -25.87 -7.10
C ASP A 115 -3.82 -25.37 -5.92
N ALA A 116 -3.07 -26.26 -5.27
CA ALA A 116 -2.15 -25.89 -4.19
C ALA A 116 -0.98 -25.05 -4.70
N ASN A 117 -0.42 -25.42 -5.86
CA ASN A 117 0.63 -24.63 -6.51
C ASN A 117 0.11 -23.27 -6.96
N SER A 118 -1.07 -23.20 -7.55
CA SER A 118 -1.71 -21.94 -7.95
C SER A 118 -1.92 -21.02 -6.74
N ARG A 119 -2.42 -21.55 -5.62
CA ARG A 119 -2.53 -20.84 -4.35
C ARG A 119 -1.20 -20.26 -3.90
N LEU A 120 -0.13 -21.06 -3.96
CA LEU A 120 1.22 -20.64 -3.53
C LEU A 120 1.77 -19.52 -4.40
N HIS A 121 1.61 -19.61 -5.73
CA HIS A 121 2.00 -18.55 -6.65
C HIS A 121 1.20 -17.26 -6.42
N LEU A 122 -0.11 -17.34 -6.18
CA LEU A 122 -0.95 -16.18 -5.84
C LEU A 122 -0.50 -15.52 -4.53
N ALA A 123 -0.18 -16.32 -3.52
CA ALA A 123 0.30 -15.81 -2.24
C ALA A 123 1.67 -15.12 -2.35
N ARG A 124 2.61 -15.70 -3.12
CA ARG A 124 3.89 -15.05 -3.46
C ARG A 124 3.67 -13.73 -4.20
N SER A 125 2.76 -13.71 -5.17
CA SER A 125 2.42 -12.50 -5.94
C SER A 125 1.77 -11.42 -5.07
N CYS A 126 0.93 -11.79 -4.12
CA CYS A 126 0.35 -10.88 -3.15
C CYS A 126 1.44 -10.14 -2.35
N ILE A 127 2.40 -10.88 -1.79
CA ILE A 127 3.53 -10.30 -1.05
C ILE A 127 4.38 -9.40 -1.97
N ALA A 128 4.67 -9.86 -3.19
CA ALA A 128 5.46 -9.09 -4.15
C ALA A 128 4.78 -7.74 -4.49
N LEU A 129 3.46 -7.71 -4.68
CA LEU A 129 2.72 -6.47 -4.93
C LEU A 129 2.81 -5.50 -3.74
N PHE A 130 2.70 -5.99 -2.50
CA PHE A 130 2.90 -5.14 -1.32
C PHE A 130 4.32 -4.56 -1.26
N VAL A 131 5.34 -5.39 -1.50
CA VAL A 131 6.75 -4.94 -1.51
C VAL A 131 6.98 -3.88 -2.58
N ILE A 132 6.50 -4.10 -3.82
CA ILE A 132 6.58 -3.11 -4.89
C ILE A 132 5.82 -1.83 -4.50
N GLY A 133 4.65 -1.97 -3.87
CA GLY A 133 3.88 -0.84 -3.31
C GLY A 133 4.69 -0.02 -2.32
N PHE A 134 5.42 -0.65 -1.39
CA PHE A 134 6.30 0.07 -0.45
C PHE A 134 7.49 0.74 -1.15
N VAL A 135 8.07 0.11 -2.18
CA VAL A 135 9.12 0.75 -2.99
C VAL A 135 8.59 2.00 -3.70
N THR A 136 7.36 1.95 -4.25
CA THR A 136 6.75 3.15 -4.86
C THR A 136 6.46 4.25 -3.84
N ILE A 137 6.04 3.91 -2.61
CA ILE A 137 5.89 4.87 -1.50
C ILE A 137 7.23 5.50 -1.14
N PHE A 138 8.30 4.71 -1.08
CA PHE A 138 9.64 5.22 -0.80
C PHE A 138 10.11 6.21 -1.88
N CYS A 139 9.88 5.90 -3.16
CA CYS A 139 10.14 6.83 -4.26
C CYS A 139 9.27 8.10 -4.15
N ALA A 140 7.98 7.95 -3.79
CA ALA A 140 7.07 9.06 -3.58
C ALA A 140 7.53 9.99 -2.45
N PHE A 141 8.10 9.45 -1.39
CA PHE A 141 8.66 10.23 -0.29
C PHE A 141 9.81 11.16 -0.77
N TRP A 142 10.77 10.62 -1.53
CA TRP A 142 11.89 11.42 -2.04
C TRP A 142 11.46 12.45 -3.09
N THR A 143 10.55 12.09 -3.98
CA THR A 143 10.00 13.04 -4.95
C THR A 143 9.17 14.13 -4.28
N GLY A 144 8.42 13.76 -3.23
CA GLY A 144 7.65 14.69 -2.41
C GLY A 144 8.51 15.70 -1.66
N LEU A 145 9.57 15.24 -0.99
CA LEU A 145 10.54 16.11 -0.33
C LEU A 145 11.17 17.10 -1.33
N SER A 146 11.61 16.60 -2.49
CA SER A 146 12.17 17.43 -3.57
C SER A 146 11.14 18.44 -4.08
N GLY A 147 9.88 18.03 -4.24
CA GLY A 147 8.78 18.89 -4.69
C GLY A 147 8.46 20.02 -3.72
N CYS A 148 8.43 19.71 -2.42
CA CYS A 148 8.22 20.71 -1.36
C CYS A 148 9.39 21.71 -1.29
N TRP A 149 10.63 21.24 -1.35
CA TRP A 149 11.82 22.09 -1.28
C TRP A 149 11.91 23.04 -2.46
N LYS A 150 11.74 22.53 -3.67
CA LYS A 150 11.85 23.32 -4.91
C LYS A 150 10.57 24.05 -5.31
N ARG A 151 9.49 23.90 -4.56
CA ARG A 151 8.14 24.36 -4.93
C ARG A 151 7.76 23.99 -6.38
N SER A 152 8.12 22.76 -6.79
CA SER A 152 7.90 22.27 -8.14
C SER A 152 6.57 21.55 -8.26
N SER A 153 5.63 22.12 -9.03
CA SER A 153 4.34 21.47 -9.29
C SER A 153 4.50 20.11 -9.99
N GLY A 154 5.50 19.97 -10.85
CA GLY A 154 5.82 18.72 -11.54
C GLY A 154 6.24 17.59 -10.58
N ALA A 155 7.09 17.89 -9.59
CA ALA A 155 7.52 16.92 -8.60
C ALA A 155 6.37 16.49 -7.67
N ILE A 156 5.48 17.41 -7.28
CA ILE A 156 4.28 17.09 -6.49
C ILE A 156 3.31 16.23 -7.31
N THR A 157 3.14 16.51 -8.60
CA THR A 157 2.34 15.66 -9.50
C THR A 157 2.95 14.26 -9.61
N ALA A 158 4.24 14.12 -9.76
CA ALA A 158 4.92 12.82 -9.79
C ALA A 158 4.71 12.04 -8.49
N THR A 159 4.80 12.71 -7.33
CA THR A 159 4.51 12.12 -6.02
C THR A 159 3.08 11.60 -5.94
N SER A 160 2.10 12.38 -6.43
CA SER A 160 0.70 11.97 -6.48
C SER A 160 0.49 10.71 -7.33
N ILE A 161 1.12 10.65 -8.51
CA ILE A 161 1.04 9.47 -9.39
C ILE A 161 1.67 8.24 -8.72
N LEU A 162 2.81 8.39 -8.06
CA LEU A 162 3.46 7.30 -7.34
C LEU A 162 2.61 6.78 -6.16
N LEU A 163 1.96 7.67 -5.41
CA LEU A 163 1.04 7.26 -4.35
C LEU A 163 -0.21 6.57 -4.90
N LEU A 164 -0.75 7.04 -6.02
CA LEU A 164 -1.85 6.35 -6.70
C LEU A 164 -1.44 4.96 -7.18
N ALA A 165 -0.25 4.84 -7.76
CA ALA A 165 0.29 3.54 -8.16
C ALA A 165 0.44 2.58 -6.96
N SER A 166 0.97 3.07 -5.83
CA SER A 166 1.05 2.28 -4.59
C SER A 166 -0.33 1.87 -4.07
N CYS A 167 -1.32 2.76 -4.13
CA CYS A 167 -2.70 2.45 -3.77
C CYS A 167 -3.25 1.29 -4.63
N LEU A 168 -3.07 1.35 -5.94
CA LEU A 168 -3.53 0.30 -6.86
C LEU A 168 -2.79 -1.03 -6.65
N LEU A 169 -1.49 -1.00 -6.41
CA LEU A 169 -0.69 -2.19 -6.09
C LEU A 169 -1.16 -2.84 -4.79
N SER A 170 -1.37 -2.05 -3.74
CA SER A 170 -1.86 -2.55 -2.46
C SER A 170 -3.30 -3.09 -2.56
N ALA A 171 -4.18 -2.43 -3.31
CA ALA A 171 -5.53 -2.92 -3.59
C ALA A 171 -5.50 -4.23 -4.40
N GLY A 172 -4.62 -4.33 -5.40
CA GLY A 172 -4.37 -5.56 -6.14
C GLY A 172 -3.88 -6.70 -5.26
N ALA A 173 -2.95 -6.40 -4.34
CA ALA A 173 -2.48 -7.37 -3.34
C ALA A 173 -3.62 -7.88 -2.46
N MET A 174 -4.53 -7.00 -2.01
CA MET A 174 -5.73 -7.40 -1.26
C MET A 174 -6.65 -8.29 -2.10
N GLY A 175 -6.82 -7.99 -3.39
CA GLY A 175 -7.57 -8.85 -4.32
C GLY A 175 -6.95 -10.25 -4.45
N LEU A 176 -5.62 -10.33 -4.58
CA LEU A 176 -4.90 -11.61 -4.59
C LEU A 176 -5.04 -12.35 -3.25
N TRP A 177 -5.01 -11.65 -2.12
CA TRP A 177 -5.25 -12.26 -0.82
C TRP A 177 -6.63 -12.92 -0.73
N HIS A 178 -7.68 -12.26 -1.21
CA HIS A 178 -9.02 -12.86 -1.29
C HIS A 178 -9.06 -14.08 -2.20
N THR A 179 -8.34 -14.03 -3.31
CA THR A 179 -8.22 -15.18 -4.20
C THR A 179 -7.53 -16.36 -3.52
N VAL A 180 -6.44 -16.11 -2.77
CA VAL A 180 -5.76 -17.14 -1.95
C VAL A 180 -6.71 -17.74 -0.93
N GLU A 181 -7.47 -16.90 -0.21
CA GLU A 181 -8.47 -17.35 0.76
C GLU A 181 -9.56 -18.22 0.12
N PHE A 182 -10.04 -17.81 -1.07
CA PHE A 182 -11.00 -18.60 -1.83
C PHE A 182 -10.43 -19.97 -2.22
N PHE A 183 -9.18 -20.03 -2.72
CA PHE A 183 -8.54 -21.31 -3.05
C PHE A 183 -8.41 -22.21 -1.84
N GLU A 184 -8.05 -21.68 -0.69
CA GLU A 184 -7.94 -22.45 0.56
C GLU A 184 -9.26 -22.97 1.09
N LYS A 185 -10.35 -22.24 0.86
CA LYS A 185 -11.68 -22.64 1.30
C LYS A 185 -12.37 -23.62 0.35
N GLU A 186 -12.17 -23.43 -0.98
CA GLU A 186 -13.02 -24.08 -1.99
C GLU A 186 -12.28 -25.01 -2.96
N LYS A 187 -10.95 -24.90 -3.09
CA LYS A 187 -10.21 -25.60 -4.13
C LYS A 187 -9.14 -26.56 -3.63
N VAL A 188 -8.33 -26.13 -2.70
CA VAL A 188 -7.16 -26.89 -2.27
C VAL A 188 -7.59 -28.09 -1.43
N VAL A 189 -7.14 -29.27 -1.84
CA VAL A 189 -7.39 -30.55 -1.16
C VAL A 189 -6.23 -30.83 -0.20
N GLY A 190 -6.55 -31.05 1.07
CA GLY A 190 -5.60 -31.38 2.13
C GLY A 190 -6.29 -31.33 3.49
N GLU A 191 -5.89 -32.19 4.41
CA GLU A 191 -6.52 -32.32 5.74
C GLU A 191 -6.57 -31.01 6.54
N GLU A 192 -5.63 -30.09 6.28
CA GLU A 192 -5.54 -28.77 6.93
C GLU A 192 -6.51 -27.74 6.33
N TYR A 193 -7.06 -27.99 5.13
CA TYR A 193 -7.92 -27.06 4.44
C TYR A 193 -9.39 -27.29 4.74
N TYR A 194 -10.15 -26.20 4.74
CA TYR A 194 -11.55 -26.14 5.19
C TYR A 194 -12.47 -27.20 4.54
N GLN A 195 -12.23 -27.54 3.27
CA GLN A 195 -13.07 -28.52 2.57
C GLN A 195 -13.01 -29.91 3.18
N GLN A 196 -11.85 -30.34 3.66
CA GLN A 196 -11.66 -31.68 4.23
C GLN A 196 -11.89 -31.75 5.76
N TRP A 197 -12.24 -30.63 6.37
CA TRP A 197 -12.56 -30.64 7.80
C TRP A 197 -13.80 -31.46 8.07
N ASN A 198 -13.75 -32.26 9.16
CA ASN A 198 -14.89 -32.93 9.68
C ASN A 198 -16.03 -31.94 9.99
N THR A 199 -17.26 -32.32 9.74
CA THR A 199 -18.47 -31.50 10.02
C THR A 199 -18.47 -30.93 11.43
N VAL A 200 -18.05 -31.72 12.44
CA VAL A 200 -17.93 -31.27 13.83
C VAL A 200 -16.94 -30.10 13.98
N LEU A 201 -15.78 -30.14 13.32
CA LEU A 201 -14.83 -29.06 13.36
C LEU A 201 -15.37 -27.83 12.61
N ARG A 202 -15.98 -28.04 11.44
CA ARG A 202 -16.51 -26.95 10.60
C ARG A 202 -17.60 -26.18 11.34
N ASP A 203 -18.53 -26.87 11.99
CA ASP A 203 -19.66 -26.26 12.70
C ASP A 203 -19.23 -25.54 14.01
N ASN A 204 -18.08 -25.94 14.56
CA ASN A 204 -17.51 -25.33 15.77
C ASN A 204 -16.37 -24.37 15.51
N THR A 205 -16.10 -24.02 14.25
CA THR A 205 -15.06 -23.04 13.87
C THR A 205 -15.70 -21.82 13.21
N LYS A 206 -15.48 -20.65 13.80
CA LYS A 206 -15.85 -19.36 13.19
C LYS A 206 -14.63 -18.71 12.58
N ILE A 207 -14.72 -18.36 11.29
CA ILE A 207 -13.68 -17.63 10.56
C ILE A 207 -14.14 -16.19 10.40
N SER A 208 -13.31 -15.22 10.78
CA SER A 208 -13.59 -13.78 10.64
C SER A 208 -12.34 -13.01 10.27
N TYR A 209 -12.52 -11.88 9.55
CA TYR A 209 -11.45 -10.94 9.34
C TYR A 209 -11.11 -10.24 10.65
N ASP A 210 -9.80 -10.05 10.89
CA ASP A 210 -9.30 -9.41 12.10
C ASP A 210 -8.77 -8.00 11.78
N TRP A 211 -8.30 -7.28 12.79
CA TRP A 211 -8.01 -5.86 12.75
C TRP A 211 -6.92 -5.48 11.72
N SER A 212 -5.92 -6.32 11.46
CA SER A 212 -4.87 -6.03 10.45
C SER A 212 -5.45 -5.90 9.05
N TYR A 213 -6.43 -6.73 8.70
CA TYR A 213 -7.15 -6.66 7.44
C TYR A 213 -7.91 -5.33 7.30
N ILE A 214 -8.58 -4.89 8.38
CA ILE A 214 -9.33 -3.62 8.40
C ILE A 214 -8.36 -2.44 8.25
N ILE A 215 -7.22 -2.48 8.95
CA ILE A 215 -6.16 -1.46 8.86
C ILE A 215 -5.55 -1.42 7.45
N ALA A 216 -5.38 -2.55 6.76
CA ALA A 216 -4.92 -2.57 5.38
C ALA A 216 -5.84 -1.77 4.45
N TRP A 217 -7.15 -1.99 4.54
CA TRP A 217 -8.14 -1.23 3.76
C TRP A 217 -8.18 0.25 4.14
N ALA A 218 -8.06 0.58 5.43
CA ALA A 218 -7.96 1.96 5.89
C ALA A 218 -6.70 2.65 5.33
N GLY A 219 -5.56 1.94 5.29
CA GLY A 219 -4.31 2.43 4.71
C GLY A 219 -4.43 2.69 3.19
N ILE A 220 -5.09 1.79 2.46
CA ILE A 220 -5.36 1.96 1.01
C ILE A 220 -6.26 3.19 0.79
N GLY A 221 -7.32 3.35 1.56
CA GLY A 221 -8.20 4.51 1.49
C GLY A 221 -7.47 5.83 1.80
N ALA A 222 -6.63 5.83 2.83
CA ALA A 222 -5.82 7.00 3.19
C ALA A 222 -4.78 7.34 2.09
N SER A 223 -4.18 6.34 1.43
CA SER A 223 -3.23 6.58 0.33
C SER A 223 -3.93 7.17 -0.91
N LEU A 224 -5.14 6.72 -1.21
CA LEU A 224 -5.96 7.30 -2.27
C LEU A 224 -6.32 8.76 -1.97
N LEU A 225 -6.75 9.04 -0.74
CA LEU A 225 -7.04 10.40 -0.28
C LEU A 225 -5.80 11.31 -0.40
N ALA A 226 -4.63 10.83 0.03
CA ALA A 226 -3.37 11.56 -0.09
C ALA A 226 -3.03 11.88 -1.56
N ALA A 227 -3.20 10.92 -2.48
CA ALA A 227 -2.96 11.10 -3.90
C ALA A 227 -3.90 12.17 -4.50
N ILE A 228 -5.18 12.17 -4.14
CA ILE A 228 -6.16 13.17 -4.59
C ILE A 228 -5.77 14.56 -4.07
N LEU A 229 -5.46 14.67 -2.78
CA LEU A 229 -5.07 15.95 -2.17
C LEU A 229 -3.77 16.50 -2.75
N LEU A 230 -2.77 15.66 -3.03
CA LEU A 230 -1.54 16.07 -3.70
C LEU A 230 -1.79 16.53 -5.13
N SER A 231 -2.69 15.86 -5.87
CA SER A 231 -3.09 16.30 -7.21
C SER A 231 -3.72 17.69 -7.15
N ALA A 232 -4.63 17.92 -6.21
CA ALA A 232 -5.25 19.22 -6.00
C ALA A 232 -4.23 20.31 -5.62
N ALA A 233 -3.28 19.99 -4.73
CA ALA A 233 -2.19 20.89 -4.35
C ALA A 233 -1.29 21.24 -5.54
N ALA A 234 -0.98 20.28 -6.41
CA ALA A 234 -0.17 20.50 -7.61
C ALA A 234 -0.87 21.45 -8.61
N ILE A 235 -2.16 21.28 -8.81
CA ILE A 235 -2.98 22.18 -9.66
C ILE A 235 -3.00 23.59 -9.06
N CYS A 236 -3.23 23.71 -7.76
CA CYS A 236 -3.24 24.99 -7.05
C CYS A 236 -1.89 25.73 -7.22
N LEU A 237 -0.78 25.03 -7.02
CA LEU A 237 0.57 25.59 -7.15
C LEU A 237 0.86 26.01 -8.59
N ARG A 238 0.37 25.25 -9.56
CA ARG A 238 0.50 25.62 -10.98
C ARG A 238 -0.26 26.90 -11.30
N ASN A 239 -1.51 27.00 -10.85
CA ASN A 239 -2.35 28.19 -11.08
C ASN A 239 -1.79 29.44 -10.38
N GLU A 240 -1.18 29.30 -9.20
CA GLU A 240 -0.50 30.40 -8.50
C GLU A 240 0.68 30.90 -9.34
N ARG A 241 1.49 30.01 -9.88
CA ARG A 241 2.64 30.35 -10.74
C ARG A 241 2.21 31.07 -12.01
N GLU A 242 1.20 30.57 -12.71
CA GLU A 242 0.67 31.19 -13.92
C GLU A 242 0.16 32.61 -13.65
N LYS A 243 -0.48 32.86 -12.49
CA LYS A 243 -0.91 34.20 -12.07
C LYS A 243 0.28 35.15 -11.80
N GLU A 244 1.32 34.65 -11.13
CA GLU A 244 2.54 35.43 -10.87
C GLU A 244 3.25 35.83 -12.17
N GLU A 245 3.33 34.91 -13.13
CA GLU A 245 3.90 35.18 -14.45
C GLU A 245 3.08 36.25 -15.23
N GLN A 246 1.76 36.15 -15.19
CA GLN A 246 0.85 37.14 -15.80
C GLN A 246 1.02 38.53 -15.18
N LEU A 247 1.08 38.62 -13.85
CA LEU A 247 1.31 39.87 -13.14
C LEU A 247 2.67 40.47 -13.50
N ASN A 248 3.73 39.69 -13.55
CA ASN A 248 5.06 40.14 -13.94
C ASN A 248 5.11 40.69 -15.38
N LEU A 249 4.40 40.01 -16.31
CA LEU A 249 4.26 40.48 -17.68
C LEU A 249 3.50 41.82 -17.74
N GLN A 250 2.45 41.96 -16.94
CA GLN A 250 1.65 43.19 -16.89
C GLN A 250 2.44 44.40 -16.33
N TYR A 251 3.32 44.15 -15.36
CA TYR A 251 4.24 45.20 -14.86
C TYR A 251 5.34 45.59 -15.86
N LEU A 252 5.77 44.69 -16.73
CA LEU A 252 6.81 44.96 -17.73
C LEU A 252 6.29 45.70 -18.96
N MET A 253 5.03 45.50 -19.36
CA MET A 253 4.43 46.13 -20.54
C MET A 253 4.40 47.67 -20.50
N PRO A 254 4.07 48.36 -19.40
CA PRO A 254 4.04 49.84 -19.37
C PRO A 254 5.40 50.47 -19.54
N VAL A 255 6.48 49.80 -19.12
CA VAL A 255 7.86 50.31 -19.24
C VAL A 255 8.31 50.33 -20.69
N TYR A 256 7.86 49.40 -21.51
CA TYR A 256 8.18 49.39 -22.96
C TYR A 256 7.34 50.40 -23.76
N SER A 257 6.10 50.69 -23.34
CA SER A 257 5.20 51.64 -23.99
C SER A 257 5.67 53.10 -23.82
N GLN A 258 6.42 53.42 -22.76
CA GLN A 258 6.87 54.79 -22.45
C GLN A 258 8.23 55.19 -23.08
N LYS A 259 8.94 54.24 -23.70
CA LYS A 259 10.26 54.52 -24.30
C LYS A 259 10.28 54.73 -25.81
N GLN A 260 9.13 54.90 -26.47
CA GLN A 260 9.12 55.42 -27.84
C GLN A 260 9.02 56.93 -27.78
N PRO A 261 10.08 57.69 -28.12
CA PRO A 261 9.98 59.13 -28.31
C PRO A 261 9.09 59.41 -29.53
N PRO A 262 8.24 60.46 -29.47
CA PRO A 262 7.43 60.84 -30.62
C PRO A 262 8.37 61.18 -31.80
N TYR A 263 8.20 60.48 -32.91
CA TYR A 263 8.91 60.76 -34.14
C TYR A 263 8.57 62.17 -34.56
N PRO A 264 9.61 63.08 -34.81
CA PRO A 264 9.38 64.32 -35.48
C PRO A 264 9.09 63.98 -36.94
N PRO A 265 8.15 64.70 -37.63
CA PRO A 265 7.91 64.50 -39.01
C PRO A 265 9.04 65.17 -39.77
N TYR A 266 9.63 64.48 -40.76
CA TYR A 266 10.61 64.94 -41.76
C TYR A 266 12.06 65.19 -41.31
N ALA A 267 12.91 64.17 -41.46
CA ALA A 267 14.27 64.32 -41.95
C ALA A 267 14.73 62.98 -42.57
N SER A 268 15.32 63.14 -43.72
CA SER A 268 15.81 62.10 -44.63
C SER A 268 16.71 61.07 -44.01
N TYR A 269 16.58 59.86 -44.49
CA TYR A 269 17.31 58.64 -44.09
C TYR A 269 18.84 58.79 -44.12
N PRO A 270 19.47 58.28 -43.04
CA PRO A 270 20.64 57.41 -43.20
C PRO A 270 20.27 55.98 -42.71
N GLN A 271 20.91 54.99 -43.34
CA GLN A 271 20.73 53.57 -43.12
C GLN A 271 20.71 53.19 -41.64
N PRO A 272 19.90 52.19 -41.26
CA PRO A 272 19.83 51.75 -39.89
C PRO A 272 21.15 51.06 -39.49
N GLN A 273 21.93 51.72 -38.64
CA GLN A 273 22.90 50.99 -37.85
C GLN A 273 22.13 49.97 -36.95
N ILE A 274 22.42 48.72 -37.20
CA ILE A 274 22.00 47.65 -36.33
C ILE A 274 22.68 47.86 -34.97
N TYR A 275 22.02 48.54 -34.06
CA TYR A 275 22.39 48.49 -32.66
C TYR A 275 22.04 47.09 -32.19
N PRO A 276 23.01 46.32 -31.64
CA PRO A 276 22.66 45.14 -30.88
C PRO A 276 21.81 45.62 -29.71
N GLY A 277 20.54 45.25 -29.71
CA GLY A 277 19.64 45.47 -28.58
C GLY A 277 20.28 44.90 -27.32
N PRO A 278 20.03 45.49 -26.14
CA PRO A 278 20.54 44.90 -24.90
C PRO A 278 20.10 43.46 -24.87
N TYR A 279 21.09 42.57 -24.88
CA TYR A 279 20.85 41.17 -24.63
C TYR A 279 20.18 41.06 -23.25
N TYR A 280 18.89 40.89 -23.26
CA TYR A 280 18.16 40.54 -22.06
C TYR A 280 18.57 39.11 -21.72
N HIS A 281 19.50 38.96 -20.81
CA HIS A 281 19.73 37.70 -20.11
C HIS A 281 18.52 37.44 -19.21
N GLY A 282 17.35 37.21 -19.81
CA GLY A 282 16.11 36.85 -19.14
C GLY A 282 16.12 35.44 -18.58
N SER A 283 17.18 34.69 -18.80
CA SER A 283 17.34 33.32 -18.29
C SER A 283 18.11 33.22 -16.97
N GLN A 284 18.69 34.31 -16.46
CA GLN A 284 19.52 34.24 -15.27
C GLN A 284 18.80 34.50 -13.97
N TYR A 285 17.51 34.87 -14.04
CA TYR A 285 16.61 34.89 -12.88
C TYR A 285 15.36 34.05 -13.15
N GLY A 286 15.53 32.92 -13.80
CA GLY A 286 14.59 31.83 -13.66
C GLY A 286 14.55 31.46 -12.18
N PRO A 287 13.40 30.98 -11.66
CA PRO A 287 13.31 30.60 -10.28
C PRO A 287 14.47 29.69 -9.94
N TYR A 288 15.22 30.08 -8.92
CA TYR A 288 16.41 29.39 -8.44
C TYR A 288 16.22 27.88 -8.58
N ASN A 289 17.03 27.25 -9.42
CA ASN A 289 17.18 25.81 -9.44
C ASN A 289 17.88 25.42 -8.12
N TYR A 290 17.10 25.18 -7.09
CA TYR A 290 17.49 24.48 -5.87
C TYR A 290 16.89 23.09 -5.94
#